data_54c4caa8869e6b478a5ba2869b59b638
#
_entry.id   54c4caa8869e6b478a5ba2869b59b638
#
_cell.length_a   1.000
_cell.length_b   1.000
_cell.length_c   1.000
_cell.angle_alpha   90.00
_cell.angle_beta   90.00
_cell.angle_gamma   90.00
#
_symmetry.space_group_name_H-M   'P 1'
#
loop_
_entity.id
_entity.type
_entity.pdbx_description
1 polymer ?
#
loop_
_entity_poly.entity_id
_entity_poly.type
_entity_poly.pdbx_seq_one_letter_code
_entity_poly.pdbx_strand_id
1 'polypeptide(L)'
;MNQRRIGAVLSYTLLGVKNGVFLFFVPVVVNWLGKEQYGLYSIVGSFMASLLILDMGLSNSVVRFVAKFRALQDTQKEYAFLSTILGTYLFFALIASVIGIVLYFHLPRIFSNSLSTDQIAQLQVMFVFLIINVCLTLAFNPFRGVLAAYERFIVLKGVEIFQQLLRVALILLLLMGYESVVCIVVADTVCRILAIVVRVAYTRKLGIHIRLAAVDWNIIKEVFSYSFFITINLIAYEIYWKTDNIILGIMTNASLVAVYSLGAQISSYYSHFSWSLSQVFTSKIVSLVETGASGQRLTDELIKTGRIQLMIISTVFLCFVFFGRSFIHLWVGTEFDESFTIALVIMIPMTVLLVQNIGITILEAKRKHHFRSVTMLVMSVINIFSTMVLVKIMGIIGAAVSTAAGLILGNILMLNFYYHRVIRLDMIRYYAAVGKGILIAVCVVVTYGTVLETLFAREPSWVSLLLRIFSFCVVYGVSLWLVGTNSSERKLLTDFFGFRIRRVKKTAADSDSEKKEDGDRKEACADRRRVQNETISDCDDACQK
;
A
#
# COMPACT_ATOMS: atom_id res chain seq x y z
N MET A 1 -16.13 -6.17 -21.56
CA MET A 1 -15.31 -5.17 -20.85
C MET A 1 -14.12 -5.90 -20.19
N ASN A 2 -12.90 -5.44 -20.38
CA ASN A 2 -11.69 -6.20 -20.04
C ASN A 2 -11.47 -6.20 -18.49
N GLN A 3 -11.69 -7.34 -17.82
CA GLN A 3 -11.55 -7.53 -16.35
C GLN A 3 -10.22 -6.97 -15.80
N ARG A 4 -9.11 -7.13 -16.55
CA ARG A 4 -7.79 -6.63 -16.14
C ARG A 4 -7.72 -5.10 -16.10
N ARG A 5 -8.30 -4.40 -17.11
CA ARG A 5 -8.29 -2.92 -17.16
C ARG A 5 -9.13 -2.32 -16.04
N ILE A 6 -10.33 -2.87 -15.80
CA ILE A 6 -11.19 -2.41 -14.73
C ILE A 6 -10.58 -2.76 -13.38
N GLY A 7 -9.99 -3.96 -13.23
CA GLY A 7 -9.28 -4.36 -12.02
C GLY A 7 -8.13 -3.42 -11.68
N ALA A 8 -7.39 -2.93 -12.67
CA ALA A 8 -6.36 -1.92 -12.46
C ALA A 8 -6.94 -0.59 -11.94
N VAL A 9 -8.00 -0.08 -12.57
CA VAL A 9 -8.69 1.15 -12.11
C VAL A 9 -9.20 0.97 -10.68
N LEU A 10 -9.89 -0.14 -10.40
CA LEU A 10 -10.40 -0.44 -9.05
C LEU A 10 -9.27 -0.58 -8.01
N SER A 11 -8.08 -1.06 -8.40
CA SER A 11 -6.93 -1.12 -7.49
C SER A 11 -6.43 0.27 -7.10
N TYR A 12 -6.37 1.22 -8.04
CA TYR A 12 -6.06 2.62 -7.72
C TYR A 12 -7.17 3.30 -6.91
N THR A 13 -8.43 3.02 -7.24
CA THR A 13 -9.58 3.50 -6.45
C THR A 13 -9.51 2.98 -5.02
N LEU A 14 -9.21 1.69 -4.82
CA LEU A 14 -9.04 1.09 -3.50
C LEU A 14 -7.91 1.75 -2.71
N LEU A 15 -6.77 2.05 -3.36
CA LEU A 15 -5.67 2.77 -2.73
C LEU A 15 -6.10 4.18 -2.30
N GLY A 16 -6.82 4.91 -3.16
CA GLY A 16 -7.38 6.21 -2.84
C GLY A 16 -8.38 6.15 -1.68
N VAL A 17 -9.29 5.16 -1.68
CA VAL A 17 -10.25 4.96 -0.59
C VAL A 17 -9.54 4.63 0.72
N LYS A 18 -8.55 3.74 0.72
CA LYS A 18 -7.78 3.41 1.95
C LYS A 18 -7.07 4.62 2.53
N ASN A 19 -6.41 5.41 1.68
CA ASN A 19 -5.70 6.61 2.12
C ASN A 19 -6.68 7.71 2.59
N GLY A 20 -7.79 7.90 1.88
CA GLY A 20 -8.86 8.83 2.29
C GLY A 20 -9.49 8.41 3.62
N VAL A 21 -9.84 7.13 3.75
CA VAL A 21 -10.38 6.59 5.02
C VAL A 21 -9.40 6.86 6.16
N PHE A 22 -8.11 6.62 5.99
CA PHE A 22 -7.14 6.90 7.05
C PHE A 22 -7.15 8.38 7.47
N LEU A 23 -7.12 9.29 6.51
CA LEU A 23 -7.10 10.74 6.78
C LEU A 23 -8.31 11.22 7.58
N PHE A 24 -9.50 10.65 7.32
CA PHE A 24 -10.73 11.03 8.02
C PHE A 24 -11.00 10.19 9.26
N PHE A 25 -10.63 8.91 9.25
CA PHE A 25 -10.93 7.97 10.31
C PHE A 25 -10.10 8.21 11.58
N VAL A 26 -8.80 8.49 11.44
CA VAL A 26 -7.93 8.67 12.62
C VAL A 26 -8.37 9.83 13.50
N PRO A 27 -8.61 11.06 12.98
CA PRO A 27 -9.09 12.16 13.85
C PRO A 27 -10.47 11.87 14.45
N VAL A 28 -11.36 11.18 13.75
CA VAL A 28 -12.66 10.80 14.31
C VAL A 28 -12.48 9.87 15.50
N VAL A 29 -11.66 8.81 15.35
CA VAL A 29 -11.40 7.85 16.44
C VAL A 29 -10.71 8.54 17.62
N VAL A 30 -9.72 9.40 17.36
CA VAL A 30 -8.99 10.10 18.42
C VAL A 30 -9.88 11.11 19.14
N ASN A 31 -10.71 11.88 18.42
CA ASN A 31 -11.59 12.87 19.04
C ASN A 31 -12.76 12.25 19.82
N TRP A 32 -13.27 11.09 19.40
CA TRP A 32 -14.41 10.45 20.06
C TRP A 32 -13.99 9.51 21.20
N LEU A 33 -12.93 8.77 21.01
CA LEU A 33 -12.49 7.74 21.97
C LEU A 33 -11.28 8.13 22.79
N GLY A 34 -10.56 9.19 22.38
CA GLY A 34 -9.33 9.61 23.00
C GLY A 34 -8.09 8.82 22.56
N LYS A 35 -6.94 9.36 22.95
CA LYS A 35 -5.60 8.88 22.62
C LYS A 35 -5.32 7.46 23.12
N GLU A 36 -5.74 7.17 24.37
CA GLU A 36 -5.50 5.86 25.00
C GLU A 36 -6.21 4.71 24.25
N GLN A 37 -7.46 4.93 23.87
CA GLN A 37 -8.25 3.94 23.13
C GLN A 37 -7.67 3.67 21.74
N TYR A 38 -7.16 4.72 21.08
CA TYR A 38 -6.44 4.56 19.81
C TYR A 38 -5.14 3.75 19.99
N GLY A 39 -4.44 3.92 21.10
CA GLY A 39 -3.26 3.13 21.47
C GLY A 39 -3.59 1.64 21.68
N LEU A 40 -4.65 1.33 22.42
CA LEU A 40 -5.13 -0.06 22.58
C LEU A 40 -5.47 -0.70 21.24
N TYR A 41 -6.17 0.02 20.36
CA TYR A 41 -6.46 -0.45 19.01
C TYR A 41 -5.18 -0.73 18.21
N SER A 42 -4.15 0.10 18.34
CA SER A 42 -2.86 -0.07 17.66
C SER A 42 -2.09 -1.29 18.17
N ILE A 43 -2.14 -1.58 19.47
CA ILE A 43 -1.57 -2.80 20.07
C ILE A 43 -2.25 -4.04 19.48
N VAL A 44 -3.60 -4.08 19.49
CA VAL A 44 -4.37 -5.20 18.92
C VAL A 44 -4.09 -5.38 17.44
N GLY A 45 -4.02 -4.28 16.69
CA GLY A 45 -3.67 -4.30 15.27
C GLY A 45 -2.29 -4.91 15.00
N SER A 46 -1.32 -4.65 15.86
CA SER A 46 0.04 -5.21 15.75
C SER A 46 0.09 -6.70 16.09
N PHE A 47 -0.63 -7.16 17.10
CA PHE A 47 -0.80 -8.60 17.36
C PHE A 47 -1.52 -9.32 16.22
N MET A 48 -2.55 -8.69 15.65
CA MET A 48 -3.26 -9.25 14.49
C MET A 48 -2.32 -9.42 13.29
N ALA A 49 -1.50 -8.42 12.98
CA ALA A 49 -0.52 -8.49 11.91
C ALA A 49 0.52 -9.59 12.15
N SER A 50 1.02 -9.71 13.40
CA SER A 50 1.96 -10.75 13.80
C SER A 50 1.38 -12.17 13.66
N LEU A 51 0.12 -12.40 14.02
CA LEU A 51 -0.52 -13.72 13.87
C LEU A 51 -0.83 -14.04 12.39
N LEU A 52 -1.09 -13.03 11.55
CA LEU A 52 -1.30 -13.21 10.12
C LEU A 52 -0.03 -13.59 9.36
N ILE A 53 1.16 -13.52 9.97
CA ILE A 53 2.41 -14.10 9.43
C ILE A 53 2.22 -15.58 9.10
N LEU A 54 1.36 -16.29 9.82
CA LEU A 54 1.03 -17.70 9.57
C LEU A 54 0.36 -17.96 8.22
N ASP A 55 -0.05 -16.91 7.45
CA ASP A 55 -0.39 -17.07 6.02
C ASP A 55 0.80 -17.59 5.19
N MET A 56 2.03 -17.35 5.65
CA MET A 56 3.28 -17.84 5.03
C MET A 56 3.36 -17.62 3.51
N GLY A 57 2.71 -16.58 3.00
CA GLY A 57 2.68 -16.31 1.56
C GLY A 57 1.92 -17.34 0.71
N LEU A 58 1.17 -18.25 1.36
CA LEU A 58 0.36 -19.26 0.69
C LEU A 58 -0.65 -18.65 -0.29
N SER A 59 -1.13 -17.44 0.00
CA SER A 59 -2.02 -16.70 -0.89
C SER A 59 -1.43 -16.54 -2.31
N ASN A 60 -0.13 -16.25 -2.42
CA ASN A 60 0.57 -16.16 -3.71
C ASN A 60 0.67 -17.51 -4.40
N SER A 61 0.88 -18.59 -3.62
CA SER A 61 0.90 -19.95 -4.13
C SER A 61 -0.45 -20.37 -4.70
N VAL A 62 -1.56 -20.03 -4.02
CA VAL A 62 -2.90 -20.31 -4.53
C VAL A 62 -3.09 -19.67 -5.90
N VAL A 63 -2.76 -18.39 -6.06
CA VAL A 63 -2.88 -17.70 -7.35
C VAL A 63 -2.06 -18.41 -8.44
N ARG A 64 -0.81 -18.77 -8.14
CA ARG A 64 0.11 -19.38 -9.11
C ARG A 64 -0.34 -20.79 -9.53
N PHE A 65 -0.60 -21.66 -8.56
CA PHE A 65 -0.90 -23.07 -8.84
C PHE A 65 -2.28 -23.26 -9.46
N VAL A 66 -3.29 -22.54 -8.99
CA VAL A 66 -4.63 -22.55 -9.60
C VAL A 66 -4.56 -22.03 -11.05
N ALA A 67 -3.84 -20.92 -11.31
CA ALA A 67 -3.65 -20.45 -12.68
C ALA A 67 -2.91 -21.47 -13.56
N LYS A 68 -1.90 -22.20 -13.01
CA LYS A 68 -1.18 -23.27 -13.71
C LYS A 68 -2.12 -24.42 -14.09
N PHE A 69 -2.87 -24.99 -13.13
CA PHE A 69 -3.76 -26.12 -13.38
C PHE A 69 -4.91 -25.75 -14.34
N ARG A 70 -5.43 -24.55 -14.21
CA ARG A 70 -6.43 -24.02 -15.13
C ARG A 70 -5.90 -23.88 -16.57
N ALA A 71 -4.66 -23.39 -16.74
CA ALA A 71 -4.02 -23.30 -18.06
C ALA A 71 -3.81 -24.69 -18.70
N LEU A 72 -3.54 -25.71 -17.87
CA LEU A 72 -3.40 -27.11 -18.28
C LEU A 72 -4.75 -27.84 -18.41
N GLN A 73 -5.87 -27.20 -18.08
CA GLN A 73 -7.21 -27.78 -18.03
C GLN A 73 -7.31 -29.03 -17.12
N ASP A 74 -6.42 -29.15 -16.14
CA ASP A 74 -6.35 -30.28 -15.19
C ASP A 74 -7.20 -29.95 -13.95
N THR A 75 -8.51 -30.13 -14.09
CA THR A 75 -9.47 -29.84 -13.01
C THR A 75 -9.29 -30.78 -11.81
N GLN A 76 -8.82 -32.01 -12.02
CA GLN A 76 -8.60 -32.96 -10.95
C GLN A 76 -7.45 -32.50 -10.02
N LYS A 77 -6.33 -32.06 -10.60
CA LYS A 77 -5.23 -31.50 -9.81
C LYS A 77 -5.59 -30.16 -9.18
N GLU A 78 -6.41 -29.34 -9.85
CA GLU A 78 -6.90 -28.10 -9.25
C GLU A 78 -7.71 -28.37 -7.99
N TYR A 79 -8.64 -29.34 -8.01
CA TYR A 79 -9.43 -29.71 -6.84
C TYR A 79 -8.59 -30.33 -5.74
N ALA A 80 -7.66 -31.23 -6.06
CA ALA A 80 -6.75 -31.83 -5.08
C ALA A 80 -5.89 -30.75 -4.40
N PHE A 81 -5.38 -29.80 -5.18
CA PHE A 81 -4.62 -28.66 -4.67
C PHE A 81 -5.46 -27.78 -3.74
N LEU A 82 -6.66 -27.37 -4.17
CA LEU A 82 -7.53 -26.50 -3.37
C LEU A 82 -7.97 -27.16 -2.06
N SER A 83 -8.20 -28.47 -2.08
CA SER A 83 -8.51 -29.24 -0.91
C SER A 83 -7.35 -29.29 0.08
N THR A 84 -6.15 -29.61 -0.40
CA THR A 84 -4.92 -29.64 0.41
C THR A 84 -4.62 -28.27 1.01
N ILE A 85 -4.74 -27.20 0.22
CA ILE A 85 -4.51 -25.83 0.68
C ILE A 85 -5.56 -25.40 1.72
N LEU A 86 -6.83 -25.74 1.55
CA LEU A 86 -7.85 -25.46 2.56
C LEU A 86 -7.51 -26.14 3.89
N GLY A 87 -7.12 -27.43 3.86
CA GLY A 87 -6.65 -28.15 5.05
C GLY A 87 -5.45 -27.48 5.71
N THR A 88 -4.47 -27.04 4.91
CA THR A 88 -3.29 -26.31 5.40
C THR A 88 -3.67 -24.99 6.07
N TYR A 89 -4.57 -24.22 5.47
CA TYR A 89 -5.04 -22.96 6.05
C TYR A 89 -5.84 -23.16 7.34
N LEU A 90 -6.68 -24.20 7.43
CA LEU A 90 -7.39 -24.54 8.65
C LEU A 90 -6.42 -24.96 9.76
N PHE A 91 -5.37 -25.69 9.43
CA PHE A 91 -4.31 -26.04 10.38
C PHE A 91 -3.59 -24.78 10.90
N PHE A 92 -3.23 -23.83 10.05
CA PHE A 92 -2.64 -22.57 10.51
C PHE A 92 -3.62 -21.67 11.26
N ALA A 93 -4.90 -21.69 10.90
CA ALA A 93 -5.94 -21.01 11.67
C ALA A 93 -6.08 -21.59 13.08
N LEU A 94 -5.98 -22.91 13.22
CA LEU A 94 -5.96 -23.58 14.52
C LEU A 94 -4.72 -23.19 15.34
N ILE A 95 -3.53 -23.22 14.74
CA ILE A 95 -2.30 -22.78 15.41
C ILE A 95 -2.42 -21.32 15.87
N ALA A 96 -2.87 -20.42 14.98
CA ALA A 96 -3.07 -19.01 15.31
C ALA A 96 -4.07 -18.83 16.47
N SER A 97 -5.15 -19.63 16.48
CA SER A 97 -6.14 -19.60 17.55
C SER A 97 -5.54 -20.08 18.88
N VAL A 98 -4.76 -21.15 18.87
CA VAL A 98 -4.08 -21.65 20.09
C VAL A 98 -3.10 -20.60 20.62
N ILE A 99 -2.26 -20.03 19.76
CA ILE A 99 -1.33 -18.96 20.17
C ILE A 99 -2.12 -17.75 20.71
N GLY A 100 -3.20 -17.34 20.03
CA GLY A 100 -4.05 -16.25 20.46
C GLY A 100 -4.70 -16.51 21.83
N ILE A 101 -5.20 -17.72 22.08
CA ILE A 101 -5.78 -18.11 23.36
C ILE A 101 -4.72 -18.11 24.48
N VAL A 102 -3.53 -18.62 24.21
CA VAL A 102 -2.42 -18.59 25.18
C VAL A 102 -2.06 -17.15 25.51
N LEU A 103 -1.93 -16.28 24.50
CA LEU A 103 -1.67 -14.87 24.71
C LEU A 103 -2.79 -14.19 25.50
N TYR A 104 -4.06 -14.49 25.22
CA TYR A 104 -5.22 -13.94 25.93
C TYR A 104 -5.12 -14.15 27.45
N PHE A 105 -4.77 -15.35 27.90
CA PHE A 105 -4.61 -15.64 29.33
C PHE A 105 -3.38 -14.97 29.94
N HIS A 106 -2.38 -14.65 29.14
CA HIS A 106 -1.15 -13.98 29.61
C HIS A 106 -1.20 -12.45 29.49
N LEU A 107 -2.19 -11.86 28.79
CA LEU A 107 -2.31 -10.40 28.63
C LEU A 107 -2.25 -9.64 29.98
N PRO A 108 -3.00 -10.06 31.02
CA PRO A 108 -2.94 -9.34 32.31
C PRO A 108 -1.54 -9.32 32.92
N ARG A 109 -0.77 -10.39 32.74
CA ARG A 109 0.62 -10.47 33.26
C ARG A 109 1.58 -9.68 32.39
N ILE A 110 1.40 -9.69 31.08
CA ILE A 110 2.28 -9.00 30.12
C ILE A 110 2.14 -7.48 30.26
N PHE A 111 0.92 -6.98 30.45
CA PHE A 111 0.62 -5.55 30.48
C PHE A 111 0.35 -5.00 31.90
N SER A 112 0.58 -5.78 32.96
CA SER A 112 0.31 -5.39 34.35
C SER A 112 0.99 -4.08 34.78
N ASN A 113 2.16 -3.77 34.23
CA ASN A 113 2.95 -2.60 34.59
C ASN A 113 2.70 -1.37 33.69
N SER A 114 1.95 -1.54 32.60
CA SER A 114 1.83 -0.52 31.54
C SER A 114 0.39 -0.07 31.29
N LEU A 115 -0.59 -0.91 31.59
CA LEU A 115 -2.00 -0.63 31.35
C LEU A 115 -2.81 -0.73 32.66
N SER A 116 -3.88 0.05 32.78
CA SER A 116 -4.83 -0.05 33.88
C SER A 116 -5.66 -1.34 33.79
N THR A 117 -6.28 -1.74 34.89
CA THR A 117 -7.14 -2.93 34.94
C THR A 117 -8.25 -2.85 33.91
N ASP A 118 -8.88 -1.69 33.74
CA ASP A 118 -9.95 -1.46 32.78
C ASP A 118 -9.45 -1.53 31.33
N GLN A 119 -8.26 -1.00 31.06
CA GLN A 119 -7.62 -1.10 29.75
C GLN A 119 -7.26 -2.56 29.41
N ILE A 120 -6.78 -3.32 30.39
CA ILE A 120 -6.51 -4.76 30.22
C ILE A 120 -7.80 -5.53 29.93
N ALA A 121 -8.89 -5.23 30.65
CA ALA A 121 -10.19 -5.87 30.38
C ALA A 121 -10.70 -5.56 28.96
N GLN A 122 -10.60 -4.31 28.51
CA GLN A 122 -10.94 -3.92 27.14
C GLN A 122 -10.04 -4.62 26.11
N LEU A 123 -8.73 -4.68 26.38
CA LEU A 123 -7.76 -5.37 25.53
C LEU A 123 -8.11 -6.86 25.40
N GLN A 124 -8.51 -7.52 26.48
CA GLN A 124 -8.94 -8.93 26.45
C GLN A 124 -10.19 -9.12 25.57
N VAL A 125 -11.19 -8.26 25.68
CA VAL A 125 -12.38 -8.32 24.80
C VAL A 125 -11.98 -8.14 23.33
N MET A 126 -11.15 -7.14 23.03
CA MET A 126 -10.64 -6.91 21.67
C MET A 126 -9.83 -8.11 21.16
N PHE A 127 -9.11 -8.79 22.04
CA PHE A 127 -8.31 -9.96 21.70
C PHE A 127 -9.16 -11.17 21.29
N VAL A 128 -10.34 -11.37 21.88
CA VAL A 128 -11.31 -12.38 21.43
C VAL A 128 -11.71 -12.12 19.97
N PHE A 129 -12.08 -10.89 19.64
CA PHE A 129 -12.41 -10.51 18.26
C PHE A 129 -11.20 -10.64 17.33
N LEU A 130 -9.98 -10.34 17.82
CA LEU A 130 -8.74 -10.52 17.07
C LEU A 130 -8.56 -12.01 16.69
N ILE A 131 -8.70 -12.94 17.65
CA ILE A 131 -8.58 -14.38 17.39
C ILE A 131 -9.59 -14.82 16.32
N ILE A 132 -10.86 -14.42 16.48
CA ILE A 132 -11.92 -14.69 15.49
C ILE A 132 -11.53 -14.14 14.12
N ASN A 133 -11.07 -12.90 14.05
CA ASN A 133 -10.69 -12.24 12.79
C ASN A 133 -9.49 -12.90 12.11
N VAL A 134 -8.48 -13.33 12.85
CA VAL A 134 -7.32 -14.05 12.32
C VAL A 134 -7.76 -15.43 11.80
N CYS A 135 -8.54 -16.17 12.58
CA CYS A 135 -9.05 -17.48 12.19
C CYS A 135 -9.88 -17.38 10.89
N LEU A 136 -10.84 -16.46 10.84
CA LEU A 136 -11.65 -16.21 9.63
C LEU A 136 -10.79 -15.82 8.44
N THR A 137 -9.79 -14.95 8.64
CA THR A 137 -8.93 -14.51 7.55
C THR A 137 -8.13 -15.68 6.99
N LEU A 138 -7.46 -16.46 7.82
CA LEU A 138 -6.67 -17.60 7.39
C LEU A 138 -7.57 -18.67 6.75
N ALA A 139 -8.63 -19.12 7.41
CA ALA A 139 -9.50 -20.18 6.91
C ALA A 139 -10.10 -19.87 5.52
N PHE A 140 -10.44 -18.61 5.25
CA PHE A 140 -11.10 -18.20 4.01
C PHE A 140 -10.20 -17.49 2.99
N ASN A 141 -8.88 -17.37 3.26
CA ASN A 141 -7.94 -16.78 2.34
C ASN A 141 -7.82 -17.52 0.98
N PRO A 142 -7.98 -18.87 0.88
CA PRO A 142 -8.01 -19.58 -0.40
C PRO A 142 -9.02 -19.00 -1.39
N PHE A 143 -10.19 -18.58 -0.94
CA PHE A 143 -11.23 -18.00 -1.82
C PHE A 143 -10.79 -16.70 -2.50
N ARG A 144 -10.00 -15.87 -1.79
CA ARG A 144 -9.38 -14.66 -2.36
C ARG A 144 -8.37 -15.02 -3.45
N GLY A 145 -7.51 -16.01 -3.18
CA GLY A 145 -6.51 -16.50 -4.13
C GLY A 145 -7.15 -17.08 -5.39
N VAL A 146 -8.21 -17.88 -5.25
CA VAL A 146 -8.98 -18.44 -6.38
C VAL A 146 -9.58 -17.33 -7.24
N LEU A 147 -10.26 -16.35 -6.66
CA LEU A 147 -10.83 -15.23 -7.43
C LEU A 147 -9.75 -14.45 -8.20
N ALA A 148 -8.56 -14.28 -7.63
CA ALA A 148 -7.43 -13.66 -8.30
C ALA A 148 -6.90 -14.53 -9.46
N ALA A 149 -6.76 -15.85 -9.27
CA ALA A 149 -6.34 -16.81 -10.29
C ALA A 149 -7.34 -16.91 -11.46
N TYR A 150 -8.62 -16.76 -11.18
CA TYR A 150 -9.69 -16.69 -12.18
C TYR A 150 -9.87 -15.29 -12.77
N GLU A 151 -8.95 -14.36 -12.48
CA GLU A 151 -8.96 -12.98 -12.98
C GLU A 151 -10.27 -12.21 -12.69
N ARG A 152 -10.99 -12.57 -11.62
CA ARG A 152 -12.24 -11.90 -11.22
C ARG A 152 -11.96 -10.64 -10.39
N PHE A 153 -11.12 -9.76 -10.95
CA PHE A 153 -10.62 -8.57 -10.26
C PHE A 153 -11.72 -7.57 -9.89
N ILE A 154 -12.80 -7.48 -10.67
CA ILE A 154 -13.93 -6.58 -10.37
C ILE A 154 -14.56 -6.97 -9.04
N VAL A 155 -14.88 -8.27 -8.86
CA VAL A 155 -15.47 -8.75 -7.60
C VAL A 155 -14.48 -8.62 -6.45
N LEU A 156 -13.22 -9.04 -6.67
CA LEU A 156 -12.19 -8.99 -5.65
C LEU A 156 -11.98 -7.57 -5.11
N LYS A 157 -11.79 -6.61 -6.00
CA LYS A 157 -11.54 -5.21 -5.63
C LYS A 157 -12.80 -4.47 -5.21
N GLY A 158 -13.94 -4.78 -5.83
CA GLY A 158 -15.24 -4.23 -5.44
C GLY A 158 -15.61 -4.59 -4.00
N VAL A 159 -15.42 -5.86 -3.61
CA VAL A 159 -15.65 -6.32 -2.23
C VAL A 159 -14.69 -5.63 -1.25
N GLU A 160 -13.41 -5.44 -1.63
CA GLU A 160 -12.43 -4.74 -0.79
C GLU A 160 -12.81 -3.26 -0.59
N ILE A 161 -13.27 -2.57 -1.64
CA ILE A 161 -13.73 -1.16 -1.56
C ILE A 161 -15.00 -1.07 -0.71
N PHE A 162 -16.00 -1.91 -0.99
CA PHE A 162 -17.24 -1.94 -0.23
C PHE A 162 -16.99 -2.22 1.25
N GLN A 163 -16.12 -3.19 1.57
CA GLN A 163 -15.72 -3.51 2.93
C GLN A 163 -15.12 -2.30 3.66
N GLN A 164 -14.25 -1.49 2.99
CA GLN A 164 -13.66 -0.31 3.59
C GLN A 164 -14.69 0.80 3.87
N LEU A 165 -15.60 1.04 2.94
CA LEU A 165 -16.64 2.05 3.12
C LEU A 165 -17.67 1.64 4.18
N LEU A 166 -18.11 0.38 4.15
CA LEU A 166 -19.03 -0.18 5.13
C LEU A 166 -18.41 -0.17 6.54
N ARG A 167 -17.11 -0.48 6.66
CA ARG A 167 -16.37 -0.42 7.90
C ARG A 167 -16.47 0.96 8.55
N VAL A 168 -16.18 2.02 7.79
CA VAL A 168 -16.25 3.39 8.30
C VAL A 168 -17.68 3.74 8.71
N ALA A 169 -18.67 3.43 7.88
CA ALA A 169 -20.07 3.70 8.17
C ALA A 169 -20.54 2.98 9.46
N LEU A 170 -20.18 1.68 9.61
CA LEU A 170 -20.51 0.92 10.81
C LEU A 170 -19.81 1.45 12.06
N ILE A 171 -18.54 1.84 11.96
CA ILE A 171 -17.82 2.39 13.11
C ILE A 171 -18.46 3.70 13.55
N LEU A 172 -18.76 4.61 12.62
CA LEU A 172 -19.42 5.87 12.95
C LEU A 172 -20.80 5.62 13.60
N LEU A 173 -21.58 4.70 13.06
CA LEU A 173 -22.90 4.35 13.59
C LEU A 173 -22.81 3.74 15.00
N LEU A 174 -21.85 2.83 15.24
CA LEU A 174 -21.67 2.22 16.55
C LEU A 174 -21.12 3.21 17.59
N LEU A 175 -20.22 4.10 17.20
CA LEU A 175 -19.67 5.14 18.08
C LEU A 175 -20.71 6.18 18.50
N MET A 176 -21.75 6.43 17.68
CA MET A 176 -22.88 7.27 18.09
C MET A 176 -23.68 6.69 19.28
N GLY A 177 -23.64 5.37 19.47
CA GLY A 177 -24.37 4.69 20.56
C GLY A 177 -23.47 4.24 21.72
N TYR A 178 -22.21 3.94 21.45
CA TYR A 178 -21.30 3.36 22.43
C TYR A 178 -19.88 3.92 22.27
N GLU A 179 -19.42 4.67 23.25
CA GLU A 179 -18.06 5.24 23.27
C GLU A 179 -16.99 4.20 23.69
N SER A 180 -16.79 3.19 22.87
CA SER A 180 -15.82 2.12 23.14
C SER A 180 -15.04 1.72 21.91
N VAL A 181 -13.73 1.53 22.08
CA VAL A 181 -12.84 1.01 21.02
C VAL A 181 -13.24 -0.40 20.56
N VAL A 182 -13.96 -1.16 21.39
CA VAL A 182 -14.50 -2.48 21.03
C VAL A 182 -15.43 -2.39 19.81
N CYS A 183 -16.15 -1.27 19.63
CA CYS A 183 -16.98 -1.02 18.46
C CYS A 183 -16.22 -1.13 17.15
N ILE A 184 -14.93 -0.72 17.13
CA ILE A 184 -14.10 -0.78 15.94
C ILE A 184 -13.81 -2.24 15.56
N VAL A 185 -13.42 -3.09 16.51
CA VAL A 185 -13.13 -4.51 16.25
C VAL A 185 -14.38 -5.32 15.92
N VAL A 186 -15.53 -4.96 16.50
CA VAL A 186 -16.84 -5.54 16.15
C VAL A 186 -17.18 -5.20 14.69
N ALA A 187 -17.09 -3.93 14.30
CA ALA A 187 -17.33 -3.49 12.92
C ALA A 187 -16.38 -4.20 11.94
N ASP A 188 -15.09 -4.32 12.30
CA ASP A 188 -14.09 -5.05 11.50
C ASP A 188 -14.50 -6.52 11.30
N THR A 189 -15.00 -7.17 12.35
CA THR A 189 -15.46 -8.57 12.30
C THR A 189 -16.68 -8.74 11.40
N VAL A 190 -17.69 -7.89 11.57
CA VAL A 190 -18.90 -7.91 10.75
C VAL A 190 -18.59 -7.70 9.27
N CYS A 191 -17.80 -6.66 8.96
CA CYS A 191 -17.39 -6.38 7.58
C CYS A 191 -16.57 -7.52 6.96
N ARG A 192 -15.73 -8.18 7.75
CA ARG A 192 -14.95 -9.34 7.33
C ARG A 192 -15.83 -10.53 6.99
N ILE A 193 -16.78 -10.85 7.86
CA ILE A 193 -17.74 -11.95 7.63
C ILE A 193 -18.52 -11.70 6.35
N LEU A 194 -19.06 -10.48 6.15
CA LEU A 194 -19.79 -10.12 4.93
C LEU A 194 -18.90 -10.27 3.68
N ALA A 195 -17.67 -9.80 3.73
CA ALA A 195 -16.74 -9.93 2.62
C ALA A 195 -16.41 -11.41 2.30
N ILE A 196 -16.28 -12.25 3.32
CA ILE A 196 -16.07 -13.71 3.18
C ILE A 196 -17.30 -14.35 2.52
N VAL A 197 -18.50 -14.06 3.00
CA VAL A 197 -19.76 -14.60 2.45
C VAL A 197 -19.86 -14.29 0.97
N VAL A 198 -19.61 -13.04 0.56
CA VAL A 198 -19.66 -12.64 -0.85
C VAL A 198 -18.60 -13.39 -1.68
N ARG A 199 -17.36 -13.52 -1.19
CA ARG A 199 -16.29 -14.24 -1.90
C ARG A 199 -16.61 -15.73 -2.05
N VAL A 200 -17.09 -16.38 -1.00
CA VAL A 200 -17.49 -17.80 -1.02
C VAL A 200 -18.67 -18.01 -1.97
N ALA A 201 -19.73 -17.20 -1.86
CA ALA A 201 -20.90 -17.29 -2.72
C ALA A 201 -20.53 -17.12 -4.22
N TYR A 202 -19.67 -16.14 -4.51
CA TYR A 202 -19.22 -15.91 -5.88
C TYR A 202 -18.33 -17.04 -6.42
N THR A 203 -17.45 -17.60 -5.59
CA THR A 203 -16.62 -18.77 -5.94
C THR A 203 -17.49 -19.97 -6.25
N ARG A 204 -18.53 -20.22 -5.45
CA ARG A 204 -19.53 -21.29 -5.71
C ARG A 204 -20.29 -21.04 -7.03
N LYS A 205 -20.66 -19.79 -7.31
CA LYS A 205 -21.31 -19.40 -8.58
C LYS A 205 -20.43 -19.67 -9.81
N LEU A 206 -19.09 -19.68 -9.65
CA LEU A 206 -18.15 -20.07 -10.71
C LEU A 206 -18.04 -21.59 -10.91
N GLY A 207 -18.80 -22.38 -10.16
CA GLY A 207 -18.74 -23.86 -10.22
C GLY A 207 -17.54 -24.46 -9.45
N ILE A 208 -16.80 -23.63 -8.68
CA ILE A 208 -15.62 -24.08 -7.94
C ILE A 208 -16.04 -24.48 -6.54
N HIS A 209 -15.99 -25.78 -6.26
CA HIS A 209 -16.31 -26.33 -4.97
C HIS A 209 -15.03 -26.71 -4.23
N ILE A 210 -14.61 -25.87 -3.26
CA ILE A 210 -13.49 -26.19 -2.39
C ILE A 210 -14.04 -27.05 -1.26
N ARG A 211 -13.60 -28.32 -1.20
CA ARG A 211 -14.02 -29.29 -0.18
C ARG A 211 -12.79 -29.83 0.56
N LEU A 212 -12.96 -30.17 1.82
CA LEU A 212 -11.94 -30.89 2.57
C LEU A 212 -11.85 -32.32 2.05
N ALA A 213 -10.67 -32.73 1.64
CA ALA A 213 -10.32 -34.10 1.29
C ALA A 213 -8.97 -34.46 1.89
N ALA A 214 -8.45 -35.63 1.59
CA ALA A 214 -7.13 -36.06 2.06
C ALA A 214 -6.04 -35.06 1.63
N VAL A 215 -5.17 -34.72 2.55
CA VAL A 215 -4.06 -33.78 2.33
C VAL A 215 -2.96 -34.49 1.55
N ASP A 216 -2.56 -33.92 0.41
CA ASP A 216 -1.44 -34.42 -0.39
C ASP A 216 -0.12 -33.75 0.05
N TRP A 217 0.75 -34.53 0.67
CA TRP A 217 2.05 -34.08 1.16
C TRP A 217 3.02 -33.63 0.06
N ASN A 218 2.88 -34.15 -1.16
CA ASN A 218 3.71 -33.71 -2.29
C ASN A 218 3.34 -32.29 -2.69
N ILE A 219 2.06 -31.98 -2.71
CA ILE A 219 1.56 -30.62 -2.96
C ILE A 219 2.08 -29.66 -1.87
N ILE A 220 1.97 -30.05 -0.60
CA ILE A 220 2.48 -29.25 0.51
C ILE A 220 3.97 -28.95 0.32
N LYS A 221 4.79 -29.97 0.05
CA LYS A 221 6.23 -29.83 -0.14
C LYS A 221 6.56 -28.87 -1.31
N GLU A 222 5.85 -29.00 -2.44
CA GLU A 222 6.03 -28.11 -3.60
C GLU A 222 5.68 -26.65 -3.26
N VAL A 223 4.57 -26.44 -2.56
CA VAL A 223 4.09 -25.12 -2.14
C VAL A 223 5.06 -24.47 -1.16
N PHE A 224 5.46 -25.19 -0.10
CA PHE A 224 6.39 -24.66 0.90
C PHE A 224 7.78 -24.39 0.33
N SER A 225 8.29 -25.25 -0.54
CA SER A 225 9.56 -25.01 -1.24
C SER A 225 9.54 -23.70 -2.04
N TYR A 226 8.42 -23.42 -2.72
CA TYR A 226 8.23 -22.17 -3.44
C TYR A 226 8.06 -20.96 -2.53
N SER A 227 7.25 -21.10 -1.47
CA SER A 227 6.89 -19.99 -0.57
C SER A 227 7.96 -19.66 0.46
N PHE A 228 8.92 -20.54 0.73
CA PHE A 228 9.86 -20.43 1.85
C PHE A 228 10.57 -19.07 1.93
N PHE A 229 11.18 -18.62 0.84
CA PHE A 229 11.87 -17.33 0.85
C PHE A 229 10.91 -16.14 0.88
N ILE A 230 9.72 -16.27 0.30
CA ILE A 230 8.65 -15.26 0.40
C ILE A 230 8.22 -15.14 1.87
N THR A 231 8.03 -16.26 2.53
CA THR A 231 7.67 -16.34 3.96
C THR A 231 8.70 -15.66 4.84
N ILE A 232 9.99 -15.94 4.66
CA ILE A 232 11.07 -15.30 5.43
C ILE A 232 11.02 -13.77 5.27
N ASN A 233 10.81 -13.28 4.05
CA ASN A 233 10.69 -11.84 3.82
C ASN A 233 9.46 -11.23 4.52
N LEU A 234 8.32 -11.92 4.48
CA LEU A 234 7.09 -11.45 5.16
C LEU A 234 7.26 -11.45 6.68
N ILE A 235 7.85 -12.52 7.25
CA ILE A 235 8.15 -12.60 8.68
C ILE A 235 9.07 -11.45 9.10
N ALA A 236 10.18 -11.25 8.39
CA ALA A 236 11.13 -10.19 8.69
C ALA A 236 10.47 -8.79 8.59
N TYR A 237 9.62 -8.57 7.57
CA TYR A 237 8.90 -7.31 7.37
C TYR A 237 7.91 -7.03 8.51
N GLU A 238 7.08 -8.01 8.87
CA GLU A 238 6.07 -7.83 9.93
C GLU A 238 6.72 -7.64 11.31
N ILE A 239 7.75 -8.42 11.63
CA ILE A 239 8.51 -8.24 12.87
C ILE A 239 9.09 -6.83 12.91
N TYR A 240 9.74 -6.40 11.83
CA TYR A 240 10.41 -5.10 11.77
C TYR A 240 9.45 -3.92 11.98
N TRP A 241 8.24 -3.97 11.40
CA TRP A 241 7.32 -2.83 11.40
C TRP A 241 6.22 -2.88 12.46
N LYS A 242 5.98 -4.04 13.08
CA LYS A 242 4.84 -4.20 14.01
C LYS A 242 5.24 -4.47 15.45
N THR A 243 6.44 -4.99 15.69
CA THR A 243 6.88 -5.38 17.02
C THR A 243 7.07 -4.17 17.94
N ASP A 244 7.45 -3.01 17.41
CA ASP A 244 7.65 -1.80 18.19
C ASP A 244 6.39 -1.38 18.99
N ASN A 245 5.19 -1.47 18.38
CA ASN A 245 3.94 -1.17 19.08
C ASN A 245 3.66 -2.12 20.25
N ILE A 246 4.04 -3.40 20.10
CA ILE A 246 3.89 -4.40 21.18
C ILE A 246 4.89 -4.11 22.28
N ILE A 247 6.15 -3.87 21.96
CA ILE A 247 7.22 -3.54 22.93
C ILE A 247 6.84 -2.26 23.71
N LEU A 248 6.42 -1.21 23.00
CA LEU A 248 5.99 0.04 23.62
C LEU A 248 4.76 -0.18 24.50
N GLY A 249 3.79 -1.00 24.05
CA GLY A 249 2.62 -1.35 24.85
C GLY A 249 2.99 -2.06 26.16
N ILE A 250 4.06 -2.86 26.17
CA ILE A 250 4.55 -3.57 27.37
C ILE A 250 5.36 -2.65 28.28
N MET A 251 6.17 -1.75 27.70
CA MET A 251 7.17 -0.96 28.43
C MET A 251 6.71 0.46 28.82
N THR A 252 5.63 0.97 28.21
CA THR A 252 5.16 2.33 28.40
C THR A 252 3.66 2.36 28.75
N ASN A 253 2.84 3.08 28.00
CA ASN A 253 1.39 3.12 28.17
C ASN A 253 0.67 3.25 26.82
N ALA A 254 -0.67 3.07 26.83
CA ALA A 254 -1.49 3.11 25.62
C ALA A 254 -1.38 4.46 24.88
N SER A 255 -1.33 5.60 25.59
CA SER A 255 -1.21 6.93 24.99
C SER A 255 0.08 7.09 24.20
N LEU A 256 1.20 6.60 24.69
CA LEU A 256 2.49 6.67 24.01
C LEU A 256 2.54 5.73 22.79
N VAL A 257 1.89 4.56 22.87
CA VAL A 257 1.70 3.68 21.70
C VAL A 257 0.89 4.39 20.62
N ALA A 258 -0.14 5.16 20.98
CA ALA A 258 -0.92 5.94 20.02
C ALA A 258 -0.04 6.92 19.25
N VAL A 259 0.78 7.68 19.94
CA VAL A 259 1.72 8.66 19.35
C VAL A 259 2.72 7.99 18.42
N TYR A 260 3.34 6.90 18.88
CA TYR A 260 4.29 6.14 18.06
C TYR A 260 3.63 5.56 16.81
N SER A 261 2.48 4.90 16.99
CA SER A 261 1.78 4.26 15.87
C SER A 261 1.35 5.24 14.80
N LEU A 262 0.95 6.47 15.19
CA LEU A 262 0.61 7.53 14.24
C LEU A 262 1.85 7.96 13.42
N GLY A 263 2.98 8.23 14.07
CA GLY A 263 4.23 8.59 13.40
C GLY A 263 4.73 7.49 12.44
N ALA A 264 4.72 6.24 12.90
CA ALA A 264 5.07 5.08 12.09
C ALA A 264 4.11 4.89 10.89
N GLN A 265 2.82 5.15 11.08
CA GLN A 265 1.81 5.06 10.03
C GLN A 265 2.01 6.14 8.97
N ILE A 266 2.33 7.38 9.34
CA ILE A 266 2.69 8.47 8.40
C ILE A 266 3.89 8.05 7.56
N SER A 267 4.93 7.49 8.19
CA SER A 267 6.12 6.97 7.47
C SER A 267 5.77 5.84 6.51
N SER A 268 4.82 4.97 6.87
CA SER A 268 4.33 3.91 5.99
C SER A 268 3.63 4.48 4.74
N TYR A 269 2.78 5.50 4.88
CA TYR A 269 2.15 6.16 3.73
C TYR A 269 3.16 6.87 2.83
N TYR A 270 4.19 7.47 3.42
CA TYR A 270 5.31 8.04 2.67
C TYR A 270 5.95 7.02 1.71
N SER A 271 6.11 5.76 2.13
CA SER A 271 6.67 4.71 1.28
C SER A 271 5.81 4.36 0.06
N HIS A 272 4.50 4.51 0.16
CA HIS A 272 3.58 4.16 -0.93
C HIS A 272 3.82 5.01 -2.20
N PHE A 273 4.31 6.25 -2.05
CA PHE A 273 4.65 7.10 -3.20
C PHE A 273 5.76 6.48 -4.06
N SER A 274 6.82 5.96 -3.43
CA SER A 274 7.92 5.30 -4.13
C SER A 274 7.49 3.97 -4.77
N TRP A 275 6.73 3.15 -4.04
CA TRP A 275 6.29 1.84 -4.55
C TRP A 275 5.41 1.97 -5.78
N SER A 276 4.49 2.92 -5.78
CA SER A 276 3.63 3.18 -6.95
C SER A 276 4.44 3.52 -8.19
N LEU A 277 5.49 4.30 -8.04
CA LEU A 277 6.37 4.69 -9.14
C LEU A 277 7.25 3.53 -9.60
N SER A 278 7.81 2.77 -8.67
CA SER A 278 8.69 1.62 -8.97
C SER A 278 7.99 0.57 -9.84
N GLN A 279 6.71 0.32 -9.63
CA GLN A 279 5.94 -0.64 -10.40
C GLN A 279 5.92 -0.33 -11.90
N VAL A 280 5.95 0.96 -12.29
CA VAL A 280 5.97 1.38 -13.70
C VAL A 280 7.25 0.92 -14.40
N PHE A 281 8.38 0.89 -13.68
CA PHE A 281 9.68 0.53 -14.25
C PHE A 281 10.03 -0.95 -14.12
N THR A 282 9.30 -1.72 -13.30
CA THR A 282 9.58 -3.13 -13.01
C THR A 282 9.71 -3.98 -14.27
N SER A 283 8.75 -3.91 -15.20
CA SER A 283 8.77 -4.71 -16.43
C SER A 283 10.00 -4.42 -17.29
N LYS A 284 10.40 -3.15 -17.40
CA LYS A 284 11.60 -2.75 -18.16
C LYS A 284 12.88 -3.30 -17.53
N ILE A 285 13.00 -3.20 -16.21
CA ILE A 285 14.17 -3.69 -15.48
C ILE A 285 14.31 -5.21 -15.59
N VAL A 286 13.20 -5.95 -15.42
CA VAL A 286 13.19 -7.41 -15.59
C VAL A 286 13.66 -7.79 -17.00
N SER A 287 13.12 -7.14 -18.05
CA SER A 287 13.53 -7.38 -19.43
C SER A 287 15.03 -7.11 -19.65
N LEU A 288 15.57 -6.02 -19.08
CA LEU A 288 17.00 -5.71 -19.19
C LEU A 288 17.89 -6.76 -18.50
N VAL A 289 17.47 -7.27 -17.35
CA VAL A 289 18.21 -8.32 -16.63
C VAL A 289 18.18 -9.64 -17.42
N GLU A 290 17.01 -10.04 -17.91
CA GLU A 290 16.84 -11.28 -18.69
C GLU A 290 17.60 -11.24 -20.03
N THR A 291 17.74 -10.06 -20.66
CA THR A 291 18.55 -9.87 -21.87
C THR A 291 20.06 -9.73 -21.59
N GLY A 292 20.52 -9.94 -20.36
CA GLY A 292 21.93 -9.92 -20.00
C GLY A 292 22.58 -8.53 -19.98
N ALA A 293 21.81 -7.47 -19.72
CA ALA A 293 22.35 -6.10 -19.68
C ALA A 293 23.52 -5.97 -18.70
N SER A 294 24.55 -5.21 -19.11
CA SER A 294 25.75 -4.97 -18.29
C SER A 294 25.40 -4.23 -16.99
N GLY A 295 26.26 -4.36 -15.96
CA GLY A 295 26.11 -3.62 -14.71
C GLY A 295 26.07 -2.11 -14.89
N GLN A 296 26.80 -1.56 -15.88
CA GLN A 296 26.76 -0.14 -16.21
C GLN A 296 25.37 0.29 -16.73
N ARG A 297 24.78 -0.46 -17.66
CA ARG A 297 23.45 -0.18 -18.20
C ARG A 297 22.37 -0.28 -17.11
N LEU A 298 22.47 -1.25 -16.21
CA LEU A 298 21.56 -1.35 -15.06
C LEU A 298 21.76 -0.18 -14.09
N THR A 299 23.00 0.28 -13.89
CA THR A 299 23.29 1.48 -13.08
C THR A 299 22.69 2.74 -13.71
N ASP A 300 22.76 2.91 -15.03
CA ASP A 300 22.18 4.06 -15.74
C ASP A 300 20.66 4.09 -15.60
N GLU A 301 19.98 2.93 -15.70
CA GLU A 301 18.53 2.86 -15.46
C GLU A 301 18.19 3.09 -13.98
N LEU A 302 19.02 2.61 -13.05
CA LEU A 302 18.85 2.87 -11.62
C LEU A 302 19.00 4.37 -11.32
N ILE A 303 19.98 5.07 -11.92
CA ILE A 303 20.15 6.53 -11.82
C ILE A 303 18.92 7.25 -12.36
N LYS A 304 18.45 6.90 -13.56
CA LYS A 304 17.30 7.54 -14.20
C LYS A 304 16.04 7.43 -13.34
N THR A 305 15.73 6.23 -12.85
CA THR A 305 14.56 5.99 -12.02
C THR A 305 14.72 6.60 -10.63
N GLY A 306 15.93 6.50 -10.04
CA GLY A 306 16.25 7.09 -8.74
C GLY A 306 16.12 8.62 -8.74
N ARG A 307 16.50 9.31 -9.81
CA ARG A 307 16.30 10.76 -9.94
C ARG A 307 14.83 11.14 -9.93
N ILE A 308 13.99 10.43 -10.70
CA ILE A 308 12.53 10.67 -10.71
C ILE A 308 11.94 10.39 -9.33
N GLN A 309 12.37 9.29 -8.68
CA GLN A 309 11.95 8.97 -7.32
C GLN A 309 12.40 10.03 -6.32
N LEU A 310 13.65 10.52 -6.39
CA LEU A 310 14.15 11.56 -5.50
C LEU A 310 13.35 12.87 -5.66
N MET A 311 13.02 13.30 -6.88
CA MET A 311 12.21 14.50 -7.10
C MET A 311 10.84 14.41 -6.40
N ILE A 312 10.15 13.28 -6.51
CA ILE A 312 8.83 13.08 -5.91
C ILE A 312 8.94 12.90 -4.39
N ILE A 313 9.82 12.02 -3.95
CA ILE A 313 9.98 11.65 -2.53
C ILE A 313 10.50 12.83 -1.71
N SER A 314 11.45 13.63 -2.27
CA SER A 314 11.94 14.83 -1.58
C SER A 314 10.87 15.92 -1.48
N THR A 315 9.96 16.04 -2.46
CA THR A 315 8.82 16.96 -2.34
C THR A 315 7.97 16.62 -1.11
N VAL A 316 7.56 15.34 -0.99
CA VAL A 316 6.74 14.89 0.14
C VAL A 316 7.50 15.02 1.47
N PHE A 317 8.78 14.63 1.48
CA PHE A 317 9.63 14.71 2.67
C PHE A 317 9.78 16.14 3.16
N LEU A 318 10.14 17.07 2.27
CA LEU A 318 10.35 18.48 2.63
C LEU A 318 9.04 19.17 3.03
N CYS A 319 7.92 18.87 2.36
CA CYS A 319 6.60 19.32 2.83
C CYS A 319 6.31 18.84 4.25
N PHE A 320 6.67 17.60 4.57
CA PHE A 320 6.48 17.08 5.92
C PHE A 320 7.43 17.72 6.94
N VAL A 321 8.69 17.98 6.58
CA VAL A 321 9.66 18.67 7.44
C VAL A 321 9.14 20.05 7.87
N PHE A 322 8.63 20.85 6.93
CA PHE A 322 8.18 22.22 7.23
C PHE A 322 6.75 22.29 7.76
N PHE A 323 5.84 21.48 7.24
CA PHE A 323 4.42 21.63 7.53
C PHE A 323 3.82 20.45 8.32
N GLY A 324 4.59 19.38 8.56
CA GLY A 324 4.10 18.15 9.19
C GLY A 324 3.62 18.36 10.62
N ARG A 325 4.29 19.20 11.40
CA ARG A 325 3.88 19.53 12.76
C ARG A 325 2.55 20.27 12.78
N SER A 326 2.40 21.31 11.95
CA SER A 326 1.15 22.06 11.79
C SER A 326 0.02 21.17 11.27
N PHE A 327 0.34 20.24 10.36
CA PHE A 327 -0.62 19.24 9.88
C PHE A 327 -1.11 18.33 11.01
N ILE A 328 -0.21 17.76 11.82
CA ILE A 328 -0.58 16.88 12.95
C ILE A 328 -1.43 17.62 13.97
N HIS A 329 -1.07 18.87 14.31
CA HIS A 329 -1.85 19.71 15.24
C HIS A 329 -3.29 19.92 14.77
N LEU A 330 -3.47 20.28 13.49
CA LEU A 330 -4.81 20.49 12.91
C LEU A 330 -5.57 19.18 12.72
N TRP A 331 -4.87 18.07 12.53
CA TRP A 331 -5.44 16.79 12.17
C TRP A 331 -5.90 15.98 13.38
N VAL A 332 -5.07 15.86 14.41
CA VAL A 332 -5.32 15.02 15.59
C VAL A 332 -5.07 15.73 16.94
N GLY A 333 -4.62 16.99 16.92
CA GLY A 333 -4.36 17.78 18.11
C GLY A 333 -2.91 17.78 18.57
N THR A 334 -2.61 18.69 19.52
CA THR A 334 -1.26 18.94 20.05
C THR A 334 -0.70 17.78 20.86
N GLU A 335 -1.56 16.89 21.36
CA GLU A 335 -1.16 15.71 22.14
C GLU A 335 -0.33 14.70 21.35
N PHE A 336 -0.32 14.82 19.99
CA PHE A 336 0.42 13.98 19.07
C PHE A 336 1.71 14.61 18.51
N ASP A 337 2.19 15.68 19.10
CA ASP A 337 3.38 16.41 18.63
C ASP A 337 4.60 15.52 18.41
N GLU A 338 4.87 14.58 19.34
CA GLU A 338 6.01 13.67 19.23
C GLU A 338 5.87 12.71 18.02
N SER A 339 4.66 12.49 17.47
CA SER A 339 4.47 11.72 16.26
C SER A 339 5.18 12.33 15.05
N PHE A 340 5.31 13.67 15.02
CA PHE A 340 6.11 14.37 14.02
C PHE A 340 7.59 13.96 14.08
N THR A 341 8.17 13.98 15.28
CA THR A 341 9.58 13.60 15.49
C THR A 341 9.82 12.13 15.15
N ILE A 342 8.92 11.25 15.59
CA ILE A 342 8.95 9.81 15.27
C ILE A 342 8.92 9.59 13.75
N ALA A 343 7.98 10.24 13.06
CA ALA A 343 7.89 10.13 11.62
C ALA A 343 9.15 10.63 10.92
N LEU A 344 9.71 11.78 11.32
CA LEU A 344 10.94 12.31 10.74
C LEU A 344 12.13 11.37 10.92
N VAL A 345 12.34 10.84 12.13
CA VAL A 345 13.44 9.92 12.45
C VAL A 345 13.39 8.70 11.54
N ILE A 346 12.20 8.16 11.28
CA ILE A 346 12.02 7.01 10.38
C ILE A 346 12.14 7.42 8.91
N MET A 347 11.56 8.55 8.50
CA MET A 347 11.52 8.99 7.09
C MET A 347 12.90 9.36 6.54
N ILE A 348 13.82 9.87 7.36
CA ILE A 348 15.18 10.24 6.93
C ILE A 348 15.90 9.05 6.26
N PRO A 349 16.18 7.92 6.93
CA PRO A 349 16.83 6.78 6.29
C PRO A 349 15.95 6.13 5.23
N MET A 350 14.64 6.16 5.42
CA MET A 350 13.68 5.61 4.48
C MET A 350 13.72 6.34 3.13
N THR A 351 14.00 7.66 3.09
CA THR A 351 14.17 8.42 1.85
C THR A 351 15.25 7.80 0.96
N VAL A 352 16.41 7.48 1.54
CA VAL A 352 17.51 6.84 0.79
C VAL A 352 17.09 5.48 0.23
N LEU A 353 16.42 4.67 1.06
CA LEU A 353 15.92 3.36 0.67
C LEU A 353 14.90 3.45 -0.48
N LEU A 354 13.97 4.39 -0.38
CA LEU A 354 12.89 4.56 -1.36
C LEU A 354 13.41 5.03 -2.72
N VAL A 355 14.43 5.87 -2.73
CA VAL A 355 15.05 6.38 -3.98
C VAL A 355 15.76 5.25 -4.75
N GLN A 356 16.30 4.25 -4.05
CA GLN A 356 16.97 3.09 -4.68
C GLN A 356 16.06 1.85 -4.82
N ASN A 357 14.75 1.98 -4.64
CA ASN A 357 13.81 0.85 -4.55
C ASN A 357 13.84 -0.09 -5.78
N ILE A 358 14.14 0.42 -6.97
CA ILE A 358 14.34 -0.37 -8.20
C ILE A 358 15.51 -1.37 -8.07
N GLY A 359 16.49 -1.11 -7.21
CA GLY A 359 17.56 -2.07 -6.92
C GLY A 359 17.03 -3.42 -6.40
N ILE A 360 15.89 -3.40 -5.67
CA ILE A 360 15.22 -4.62 -5.21
C ILE A 360 14.72 -5.45 -6.41
N THR A 361 14.11 -4.80 -7.40
CA THR A 361 13.67 -5.46 -8.63
C THR A 361 14.83 -6.10 -9.39
N ILE A 362 16.02 -5.44 -9.42
CA ILE A 362 17.22 -6.01 -10.03
C ILE A 362 17.68 -7.26 -9.27
N LEU A 363 17.65 -7.25 -7.92
CA LEU A 363 17.97 -8.43 -7.10
C LEU A 363 17.02 -9.60 -7.37
N GLU A 364 15.74 -9.33 -7.45
CA GLU A 364 14.70 -10.33 -7.69
C GLU A 364 14.85 -10.93 -9.08
N ALA A 365 15.03 -10.11 -10.12
CA ALA A 365 15.26 -10.56 -11.49
C ALA A 365 16.54 -11.39 -11.63
N LYS A 366 17.62 -11.00 -10.93
CA LYS A 366 18.88 -11.78 -10.88
C LYS A 366 18.83 -13.01 -9.96
N ARG A 367 17.68 -13.30 -9.32
CA ARG A 367 17.51 -14.39 -8.35
C ARG A 367 18.48 -14.34 -7.15
N LYS A 368 18.95 -13.14 -6.78
CA LYS A 368 19.91 -12.90 -5.69
C LYS A 368 19.28 -12.22 -4.47
N HIS A 369 17.98 -12.39 -4.26
CA HIS A 369 17.22 -11.79 -3.16
C HIS A 369 17.50 -12.41 -1.78
N HIS A 370 18.14 -13.59 -1.72
CA HIS A 370 18.42 -14.29 -0.44
C HIS A 370 19.19 -13.44 0.55
N PHE A 371 20.22 -12.71 0.10
CA PHE A 371 21.01 -11.84 0.96
C PHE A 371 20.12 -10.78 1.65
N ARG A 372 19.24 -10.13 0.88
CA ARG A 372 18.31 -9.13 1.43
C ARG A 372 17.37 -9.76 2.46
N SER A 373 16.82 -10.94 2.20
CA SER A 373 15.91 -11.64 3.12
C SER A 373 16.58 -11.96 4.45
N VAL A 374 17.81 -12.50 4.41
CA VAL A 374 18.58 -12.82 5.61
C VAL A 374 18.97 -11.55 6.35
N THR A 375 19.45 -10.53 5.65
CA THR A 375 19.79 -9.23 6.26
C THR A 375 18.59 -8.61 6.96
N MET A 376 17.40 -8.60 6.31
CA MET A 376 16.19 -8.06 6.94
C MET A 376 15.77 -8.86 8.18
N LEU A 377 15.89 -10.19 8.14
CA LEU A 377 15.57 -11.03 9.31
C LEU A 377 16.53 -10.76 10.48
N VAL A 378 17.83 -10.71 10.21
CA VAL A 378 18.83 -10.38 11.24
C VAL A 378 18.58 -8.98 11.81
N MET A 379 18.34 -7.99 10.96
CA MET A 379 18.05 -6.63 11.41
C MET A 379 16.74 -6.53 12.19
N SER A 380 15.70 -7.32 11.85
CA SER A 380 14.46 -7.32 12.62
C SER A 380 14.65 -7.89 14.04
N VAL A 381 15.49 -8.92 14.20
CA VAL A 381 15.85 -9.45 15.51
C VAL A 381 16.68 -8.44 16.32
N ILE A 382 17.67 -7.81 15.71
CA ILE A 382 18.47 -6.75 16.35
C ILE A 382 17.57 -5.57 16.74
N ASN A 383 16.60 -5.21 15.88
CA ASN A 383 15.64 -4.14 16.18
C ASN A 383 14.83 -4.42 17.44
N ILE A 384 14.35 -5.64 17.69
CA ILE A 384 13.63 -6.00 18.93
C ILE A 384 14.48 -5.65 20.17
N PHE A 385 15.71 -6.14 20.20
CA PHE A 385 16.59 -5.92 21.36
C PHE A 385 17.00 -4.45 21.51
N SER A 386 17.35 -3.79 20.41
CA SER A 386 17.72 -2.37 20.45
C SER A 386 16.54 -1.47 20.84
N THR A 387 15.31 -1.79 20.38
CA THR A 387 14.09 -1.08 20.80
C THR A 387 13.88 -1.22 22.31
N MET A 388 14.03 -2.42 22.90
CA MET A 388 13.90 -2.62 24.34
C MET A 388 14.91 -1.81 25.15
N VAL A 389 16.13 -1.66 24.65
CA VAL A 389 17.18 -0.87 25.31
C VAL A 389 16.94 0.62 25.13
N LEU A 390 16.70 1.06 23.89
CA LEU A 390 16.57 2.48 23.57
C LEU A 390 15.27 3.10 24.13
N VAL A 391 14.20 2.32 24.24
CA VAL A 391 12.96 2.80 24.91
C VAL A 391 13.19 3.13 26.38
N LYS A 392 14.04 2.38 27.09
CA LYS A 392 14.40 2.70 28.48
C LYS A 392 15.19 4.00 28.63
N ILE A 393 15.96 4.37 27.59
CA ILE A 393 16.87 5.54 27.65
C ILE A 393 16.19 6.79 27.07
N MET A 394 15.46 6.64 25.95
CA MET A 394 14.93 7.74 25.14
C MET A 394 13.38 7.73 25.02
N GLY A 395 12.70 6.86 25.77
CA GLY A 395 11.24 6.72 25.63
C GLY A 395 10.83 6.26 24.23
N ILE A 396 9.67 6.73 23.76
CA ILE A 396 9.09 6.31 22.46
C ILE A 396 9.95 6.70 21.26
N ILE A 397 10.75 7.77 21.37
CA ILE A 397 11.69 8.18 20.32
C ILE A 397 12.76 7.10 20.14
N GLY A 398 13.15 6.39 21.22
CA GLY A 398 14.09 5.28 21.18
C GLY A 398 13.67 4.14 20.25
N ALA A 399 12.37 3.84 20.16
CA ALA A 399 11.84 2.86 19.20
C ALA A 399 12.04 3.34 17.75
N ALA A 400 11.74 4.62 17.48
CA ALA A 400 11.96 5.20 16.15
C ALA A 400 13.45 5.22 15.76
N VAL A 401 14.34 5.53 16.71
CA VAL A 401 15.80 5.50 16.49
C VAL A 401 16.28 4.07 16.22
N SER A 402 15.78 3.07 16.95
CA SER A 402 16.07 1.66 16.69
C SER A 402 15.71 1.26 15.28
N THR A 403 14.48 1.58 14.86
CA THR A 403 13.99 1.30 13.51
C THR A 403 14.81 2.04 12.46
N ALA A 404 15.13 3.32 12.66
CA ALA A 404 15.99 4.09 11.77
C ALA A 404 17.40 3.50 11.65
N ALA A 405 18.01 3.09 12.77
CA ALA A 405 19.33 2.46 12.79
C ALA A 405 19.34 1.13 12.01
N GLY A 406 18.31 0.30 12.18
CA GLY A 406 18.14 -0.94 11.43
C GLY A 406 18.00 -0.70 9.91
N LEU A 407 17.28 0.36 9.49
CA LEU A 407 17.20 0.77 8.09
C LEU A 407 18.58 1.21 7.55
N ILE A 408 19.33 1.97 8.31
CA ILE A 408 20.67 2.43 7.92
C ILE A 408 21.61 1.24 7.77
N LEU A 409 21.72 0.40 8.79
CA LEU A 409 22.66 -0.72 8.81
C LEU A 409 22.30 -1.78 7.76
N GLY A 410 21.04 -2.24 7.75
CA GLY A 410 20.60 -3.33 6.88
C GLY A 410 20.39 -2.91 5.44
N ASN A 411 19.58 -1.87 5.22
CA ASN A 411 19.14 -1.53 3.87
C ASN A 411 20.02 -0.47 3.19
N ILE A 412 20.71 0.41 3.94
CA ILE A 412 21.60 1.38 3.32
C ILE A 412 23.01 0.82 3.26
N LEU A 413 23.62 0.43 4.37
CA LEU A 413 25.02 0.02 4.37
C LEU A 413 25.20 -1.40 3.77
N MET A 414 24.58 -2.43 4.35
CA MET A 414 24.80 -3.82 3.92
C MET A 414 24.30 -4.08 2.51
N LEU A 415 23.10 -3.58 2.17
CA LEU A 415 22.52 -3.82 0.86
C LEU A 415 23.26 -3.04 -0.25
N ASN A 416 23.72 -1.79 0.00
CA ASN A 416 24.52 -1.05 -0.98
C ASN A 416 25.91 -1.66 -1.19
N PHE A 417 26.52 -2.19 -0.13
CA PHE A 417 27.74 -2.97 -0.28
C PHE A 417 27.52 -4.20 -1.19
N TYR A 418 26.41 -4.91 -1.00
CA TYR A 418 26.03 -6.05 -1.83
C TYR A 418 25.75 -5.66 -3.27
N TYR A 419 25.02 -4.55 -3.50
CA TYR A 419 24.80 -4.00 -4.84
C TYR A 419 26.11 -3.70 -5.55
N HIS A 420 27.05 -3.05 -4.86
CA HIS A 420 28.31 -2.64 -5.46
C HIS A 420 29.23 -3.84 -5.76
N ARG A 421 29.44 -4.75 -4.80
CA ARG A 421 30.41 -5.86 -4.91
C ARG A 421 29.87 -7.09 -5.65
N VAL A 422 28.63 -7.48 -5.38
CA VAL A 422 28.09 -8.77 -5.88
C VAL A 422 27.23 -8.59 -7.13
N ILE A 423 26.39 -7.53 -7.15
CA ILE A 423 25.52 -7.26 -8.30
C ILE A 423 26.27 -6.48 -9.38
N ARG A 424 27.37 -5.83 -9.01
CA ARG A 424 28.20 -4.97 -9.86
C ARG A 424 27.47 -3.74 -10.39
N LEU A 425 26.66 -3.13 -9.50
CA LEU A 425 26.09 -1.81 -9.70
C LEU A 425 27.07 -0.76 -9.15
N ASP A 426 27.34 0.29 -9.90
CA ASP A 426 28.19 1.40 -9.42
C ASP A 426 27.39 2.34 -8.50
N MET A 427 27.35 1.99 -7.20
CA MET A 427 26.60 2.75 -6.20
C MET A 427 27.22 4.12 -5.90
N ILE A 428 28.54 4.29 -6.10
CA ILE A 428 29.21 5.59 -5.91
C ILE A 428 28.73 6.56 -7.01
N ARG A 429 28.81 6.12 -8.26
CA ARG A 429 28.29 6.87 -9.41
C ARG A 429 26.78 7.14 -9.28
N TYR A 430 26.03 6.15 -8.76
CA TYR A 430 24.59 6.27 -8.53
C TYR A 430 24.28 7.47 -7.61
N TYR A 431 24.82 7.53 -6.41
CA TYR A 431 24.53 8.60 -5.46
C TYR A 431 25.01 9.97 -5.95
N ALA A 432 26.19 10.04 -6.58
CA ALA A 432 26.70 11.28 -7.15
C ALA A 432 25.79 11.81 -8.28
N ALA A 433 25.29 10.93 -9.13
CA ALA A 433 24.46 11.30 -10.27
C ALA A 433 23.00 11.60 -9.88
N VAL A 434 22.43 10.86 -8.93
CA VAL A 434 21.04 11.04 -8.50
C VAL A 434 20.83 12.39 -7.82
N GLY A 435 21.76 12.81 -6.96
CA GLY A 435 21.68 14.11 -6.25
C GLY A 435 21.98 15.33 -7.13
N LYS A 436 22.66 15.14 -8.29
CA LYS A 436 23.14 16.26 -9.11
C LYS A 436 22.00 17.17 -9.60
N GLY A 437 22.10 18.45 -9.28
CA GLY A 437 21.09 19.47 -9.58
C GLY A 437 19.90 19.45 -8.62
N ILE A 438 19.40 18.29 -8.22
CA ILE A 438 18.26 18.19 -7.30
C ILE A 438 18.60 18.75 -5.92
N LEU A 439 19.82 18.51 -5.42
CA LEU A 439 20.27 19.06 -4.14
C LEU A 439 20.29 20.58 -4.13
N ILE A 440 20.60 21.23 -5.26
CA ILE A 440 20.54 22.70 -5.36
C ILE A 440 19.08 23.18 -5.27
N ALA A 441 18.15 22.51 -5.96
CA ALA A 441 16.73 22.82 -5.86
C ALA A 441 16.20 22.60 -4.42
N VAL A 442 16.70 21.56 -3.72
CA VAL A 442 16.41 21.31 -2.30
C VAL A 442 16.90 22.48 -1.44
N CYS A 443 18.13 22.97 -1.62
CA CYS A 443 18.64 24.12 -0.87
C CYS A 443 17.78 25.38 -1.08
N VAL A 444 17.38 25.67 -2.33
CA VAL A 444 16.50 26.80 -2.64
C VAL A 444 15.18 26.69 -1.90
N VAL A 445 14.54 25.53 -1.94
CA VAL A 445 13.22 25.37 -1.32
C VAL A 445 13.29 25.26 0.21
N VAL A 446 14.40 24.76 0.77
CA VAL A 446 14.65 24.79 2.22
C VAL A 446 14.73 26.24 2.70
N THR A 447 15.49 27.11 1.99
CA THR A 447 15.54 28.54 2.31
C THR A 447 14.16 29.19 2.20
N TYR A 448 13.40 28.88 1.17
CA TYR A 448 12.03 29.38 1.02
C TYR A 448 11.10 28.88 2.14
N GLY A 449 11.18 27.62 2.52
CA GLY A 449 10.39 27.02 3.61
C GLY A 449 10.67 27.65 4.96
N THR A 450 11.96 27.94 5.28
CA THR A 450 12.33 28.64 6.51
C THR A 450 11.78 30.07 6.54
N VAL A 451 11.82 30.79 5.40
CA VAL A 451 11.20 32.12 5.28
C VAL A 451 9.68 32.04 5.48
N LEU A 452 9.01 31.06 4.88
CA LEU A 452 7.56 30.88 5.09
C LEU A 452 7.21 30.62 6.56
N GLU A 453 7.97 29.77 7.26
CA GLU A 453 7.71 29.52 8.67
C GLU A 453 7.92 30.76 9.54
N THR A 454 8.96 31.54 9.29
CA THR A 454 9.22 32.76 10.08
C THR A 454 8.18 33.85 9.83
N LEU A 455 7.68 33.99 8.61
CA LEU A 455 6.69 35.03 8.24
C LEU A 455 5.26 34.67 8.67
N PHE A 456 4.92 33.39 8.70
CA PHE A 456 3.56 32.89 8.95
C PHE A 456 3.47 32.01 10.21
N ALA A 457 4.24 32.31 11.24
CA ALA A 457 4.29 31.59 12.53
C ALA A 457 2.98 31.70 13.36
N ARG A 458 1.91 32.33 12.86
CA ARG A 458 0.61 32.43 13.51
C ARG A 458 -0.13 31.08 13.51
N GLU A 459 -1.14 30.96 14.39
CA GLU A 459 -1.88 29.74 14.60
C GLU A 459 -2.29 29.03 13.28
N PRO A 460 -2.01 27.74 13.14
CA PRO A 460 -2.24 27.02 11.90
C PRO A 460 -3.77 26.89 11.63
N SER A 461 -4.20 27.36 10.45
CA SER A 461 -5.53 27.04 9.92
C SER A 461 -5.38 26.16 8.68
N TRP A 462 -6.38 25.33 8.39
CA TRP A 462 -6.37 24.47 7.20
C TRP A 462 -6.13 25.24 5.90
N VAL A 463 -6.76 26.41 5.75
CA VAL A 463 -6.60 27.24 4.54
C VAL A 463 -5.17 27.76 4.43
N SER A 464 -4.62 28.32 5.52
CA SER A 464 -3.23 28.80 5.56
C SER A 464 -2.22 27.67 5.28
N LEU A 465 -2.44 26.49 5.88
CA LEU A 465 -1.58 25.33 5.67
C LEU A 465 -1.59 24.88 4.19
N LEU A 466 -2.77 24.74 3.58
CA LEU A 466 -2.90 24.31 2.20
C LEU A 466 -2.27 25.34 1.22
N LEU A 467 -2.44 26.64 1.46
CA LEU A 467 -1.83 27.69 0.64
C LEU A 467 -0.30 27.65 0.76
N ARG A 468 0.25 27.45 1.97
CA ARG A 468 1.70 27.31 2.20
C ARG A 468 2.27 26.07 1.50
N ILE A 469 1.61 24.92 1.63
CA ILE A 469 2.00 23.69 0.93
C ILE A 469 1.96 23.90 -0.59
N PHE A 470 0.90 24.51 -1.10
CA PHE A 470 0.77 24.79 -2.54
C PHE A 470 1.89 25.70 -3.05
N SER A 471 2.14 26.84 -2.37
CA SER A 471 3.22 27.76 -2.75
C SER A 471 4.59 27.09 -2.69
N PHE A 472 4.84 26.28 -1.66
CA PHE A 472 6.07 25.50 -1.51
C PHE A 472 6.26 24.49 -2.66
N CYS A 473 5.22 23.74 -3.01
CA CYS A 473 5.25 22.81 -4.14
C CYS A 473 5.48 23.51 -5.48
N VAL A 474 4.91 24.69 -5.69
CA VAL A 474 5.14 25.49 -6.91
C VAL A 474 6.59 25.95 -6.97
N VAL A 475 7.13 26.54 -5.90
CA VAL A 475 8.52 27.00 -5.87
C VAL A 475 9.49 25.83 -6.06
N TYR A 476 9.23 24.70 -5.42
CA TYR A 476 10.06 23.52 -5.59
C TYR A 476 9.97 22.95 -7.01
N GLY A 477 8.77 22.86 -7.58
CA GLY A 477 8.56 22.42 -8.95
C GLY A 477 9.30 23.30 -9.97
N VAL A 478 9.25 24.63 -9.80
CA VAL A 478 10.00 25.59 -10.63
C VAL A 478 11.51 25.41 -10.44
N SER A 479 11.99 25.28 -9.19
CA SER A 479 13.42 25.05 -8.90
C SER A 479 13.92 23.75 -9.51
N LEU A 480 13.14 22.66 -9.41
CA LEU A 480 13.45 21.38 -10.06
C LEU A 480 13.49 21.53 -11.58
N TRP A 481 12.55 22.26 -12.17
CA TRP A 481 12.54 22.49 -13.61
C TRP A 481 13.76 23.27 -14.10
N LEU A 482 14.18 24.29 -13.37
CA LEU A 482 15.30 25.17 -13.76
C LEU A 482 16.65 24.48 -13.57
N VAL A 483 16.89 23.85 -12.43
CA VAL A 483 18.20 23.35 -11.99
C VAL A 483 18.25 21.84 -11.82
N GLY A 484 17.15 21.21 -11.36
CA GLY A 484 17.11 19.80 -10.99
C GLY A 484 17.00 18.84 -12.16
N THR A 485 16.31 19.21 -13.26
CA THR A 485 16.00 18.31 -14.36
C THR A 485 17.03 18.33 -15.48
N ASN A 486 17.35 17.13 -15.99
CA ASN A 486 18.18 16.94 -17.19
C ASN A 486 17.33 17.05 -18.47
N SER A 487 17.98 17.25 -19.63
CA SER A 487 17.30 17.37 -20.95
C SER A 487 16.39 16.18 -21.26
N SER A 488 16.77 14.96 -20.88
CA SER A 488 15.96 13.74 -21.06
C SER A 488 14.74 13.72 -20.15
N GLU A 489 14.85 14.21 -18.92
CA GLU A 489 13.75 14.29 -17.95
C GLU A 489 12.75 15.39 -18.36
N ARG A 490 13.23 16.54 -18.83
CA ARG A 490 12.38 17.60 -19.39
C ARG A 490 11.57 17.08 -20.58
N LYS A 491 12.21 16.32 -21.49
CA LYS A 491 11.52 15.72 -22.63
C LYS A 491 10.43 14.75 -22.18
N LEU A 492 10.70 13.89 -21.20
CA LEU A 492 9.69 12.98 -20.64
C LEU A 492 8.48 13.72 -20.05
N LEU A 493 8.73 14.79 -19.30
CA LEU A 493 7.66 15.62 -18.73
C LEU A 493 6.86 16.36 -19.83
N THR A 494 7.54 16.95 -20.80
CA THR A 494 6.86 17.63 -21.92
C THR A 494 6.07 16.66 -22.80
N ASP A 495 6.60 15.46 -23.05
CA ASP A 495 5.89 14.41 -23.79
C ASP A 495 4.66 13.91 -23.04
N PHE A 496 4.76 13.75 -21.72
CA PHE A 496 3.63 13.35 -20.85
C PHE A 496 2.51 14.40 -20.87
N PHE A 497 2.84 15.68 -20.71
CA PHE A 497 1.87 16.77 -20.80
C PHE A 497 1.40 17.02 -22.24
N GLY A 498 2.30 16.94 -23.23
CA GLY A 498 2.00 17.11 -24.65
C GLY A 498 1.12 15.98 -25.23
N PHE A 499 1.31 14.75 -24.78
CA PHE A 499 0.48 13.61 -25.16
C PHE A 499 -0.96 13.76 -24.65
N ARG A 500 -1.14 14.33 -23.47
CA ARG A 500 -2.47 14.62 -22.91
C ARG A 500 -3.21 15.69 -23.70
N ILE A 501 -2.51 16.76 -24.14
CA ILE A 501 -3.07 17.82 -24.97
C ILE A 501 -3.42 17.29 -26.38
N ARG A 502 -2.57 16.47 -26.97
CA ARG A 502 -2.86 15.81 -28.27
C ARG A 502 -4.02 14.83 -28.20
N ARG A 503 -4.16 14.10 -27.10
CA ARG A 503 -5.28 13.15 -26.91
C ARG A 503 -6.62 13.87 -26.71
N VAL A 504 -6.63 14.96 -25.98
CA VAL A 504 -7.82 15.82 -25.80
C VAL A 504 -8.19 16.49 -27.12
N LYS A 505 -7.22 16.98 -27.91
CA LYS A 505 -7.48 17.55 -29.24
C LYS A 505 -7.96 16.49 -30.25
N LYS A 506 -7.45 15.26 -30.17
CA LYS A 506 -7.89 14.18 -31.07
C LYS A 506 -9.29 13.68 -30.75
N THR A 507 -9.65 13.55 -29.45
CA THR A 507 -11.03 13.19 -29.04
C THR A 507 -12.03 14.31 -29.37
N ALA A 508 -11.64 15.58 -29.28
CA ALA A 508 -12.47 16.70 -29.71
C ALA A 508 -12.66 16.72 -31.25
N ALA A 509 -11.57 16.48 -32.00
CA ALA A 509 -11.64 16.39 -33.47
C ALA A 509 -12.46 15.18 -33.96
N ASP A 510 -12.33 14.01 -33.28
CA ASP A 510 -13.10 12.81 -33.61
C ASP A 510 -14.59 13.01 -33.27
N SER A 511 -14.95 13.74 -32.21
CA SER A 511 -16.33 14.07 -31.87
C SER A 511 -16.97 15.10 -32.84
N ASP A 512 -16.18 16.00 -33.39
CA ASP A 512 -16.64 16.97 -34.39
C ASP A 512 -16.79 16.33 -35.79
N SER A 513 -15.94 15.35 -36.13
CA SER A 513 -16.09 14.55 -37.37
C SER A 513 -17.30 13.64 -37.31
N GLU A 514 -17.58 12.96 -36.17
CA GLU A 514 -18.81 12.15 -35.99
C GLU A 514 -20.09 12.99 -36.09
N LYS A 515 -20.09 14.21 -35.53
CA LYS A 515 -21.23 15.12 -35.66
C LYS A 515 -21.47 15.59 -37.10
N LYS A 516 -20.38 15.77 -37.87
CA LYS A 516 -20.46 16.18 -39.26
C LYS A 516 -20.98 15.04 -40.15
N GLU A 517 -20.50 13.79 -39.95
CA GLU A 517 -21.03 12.60 -40.66
C GLU A 517 -22.48 12.30 -40.30
N ASP A 518 -22.92 12.53 -39.05
CA ASP A 518 -24.32 12.33 -38.68
C ASP A 518 -25.23 13.43 -39.24
N GLY A 519 -24.71 14.67 -39.43
CA GLY A 519 -25.34 15.76 -40.18
C GLY A 519 -25.55 15.42 -41.64
N ASP A 520 -24.48 15.01 -42.33
CA ASP A 520 -24.50 14.64 -43.76
C ASP A 520 -25.38 13.41 -44.04
N ARG A 521 -25.44 12.42 -43.11
CA ARG A 521 -26.37 11.28 -43.20
C ARG A 521 -27.84 11.69 -43.05
N LYS A 522 -28.14 12.67 -42.19
CA LYS A 522 -29.50 13.18 -42.01
C LYS A 522 -29.97 13.97 -43.25
N GLU A 523 -29.08 14.79 -43.84
CA GLU A 523 -29.38 15.49 -45.11
C GLU A 523 -29.57 14.54 -46.26
N ALA A 524 -28.70 13.53 -46.44
CA ALA A 524 -28.84 12.50 -47.49
C ALA A 524 -30.11 11.65 -47.31
N CYS A 525 -30.57 11.42 -46.08
CA CYS A 525 -31.81 10.71 -45.81
C CYS A 525 -33.07 11.57 -46.09
N ALA A 526 -32.97 12.90 -45.86
CA ALA A 526 -34.03 13.86 -46.18
C ALA A 526 -34.18 14.03 -47.71
N ASP A 527 -33.08 14.05 -48.46
CA ASP A 527 -33.09 14.15 -49.93
C ASP A 527 -33.68 12.88 -50.57
N ARG A 528 -33.35 11.69 -50.07
CA ARG A 528 -33.96 10.43 -50.53
C ARG A 528 -35.48 10.40 -50.29
N ARG A 529 -35.98 10.95 -49.20
CA ARG A 529 -37.41 11.07 -48.96
C ARG A 529 -38.10 12.07 -49.86
N ARG A 530 -37.44 13.16 -50.28
CA ARG A 530 -37.96 14.10 -51.27
C ARG A 530 -38.08 13.45 -52.63
N VAL A 531 -37.05 12.78 -53.12
CA VAL A 531 -37.05 12.06 -54.41
C VAL A 531 -38.10 10.93 -54.43
N GLN A 532 -38.34 10.23 -53.32
CA GLN A 532 -39.35 9.18 -53.21
C GLN A 532 -40.77 9.74 -53.22
N ASN A 533 -41.02 10.92 -52.65
CA ASN A 533 -42.30 11.58 -52.68
C ASN A 533 -42.62 12.21 -54.04
N GLU A 534 -41.64 12.70 -54.80
CA GLU A 534 -41.80 13.17 -56.17
C GLU A 534 -42.14 12.01 -57.13
N THR A 535 -41.48 10.83 -56.97
CA THR A 535 -41.79 9.63 -57.78
C THR A 535 -43.17 9.02 -57.51
N ILE A 536 -43.73 9.20 -56.31
CA ILE A 536 -45.09 8.74 -55.95
C ILE A 536 -46.14 9.71 -56.51
N SER A 537 -45.88 11.01 -56.56
CA SER A 537 -46.75 12.04 -57.15
C SER A 537 -46.89 11.84 -58.68
N ASP A 538 -45.79 11.48 -59.37
CA ASP A 538 -45.81 11.21 -60.80
C ASP A 538 -46.53 9.88 -61.21
N CYS A 539 -46.63 8.90 -60.30
CA CYS A 539 -47.39 7.68 -60.50
C CYS A 539 -48.91 7.86 -60.35
N ASP A 540 -49.33 8.76 -59.45
CA ASP A 540 -50.79 9.03 -59.29
C ASP A 540 -51.41 9.82 -60.46
N ASP A 541 -50.60 10.71 -61.07
CA ASP A 541 -51.06 11.41 -62.32
C ASP A 541 -51.09 10.56 -63.58
N ALA A 542 -50.39 9.43 -63.63
CA ALA A 542 -50.38 8.49 -64.73
C ALA A 542 -51.54 7.45 -64.69
N CYS A 543 -52.22 7.31 -63.52
CA CYS A 543 -53.38 6.41 -63.38
C CYS A 543 -54.74 7.10 -63.60
N GLN A 544 -54.76 8.41 -63.88
CA GLN A 544 -56.03 9.16 -64.19
C GLN A 544 -56.17 9.61 -65.67
N LYS A 545 -55.39 9.02 -66.60
CA LYS A 545 -55.62 9.22 -68.01
C LYS A 545 -56.02 7.91 -68.72
#